data_dae16f3e556367767e2d766c687c2367
#
_entry.id   dae16f3e556367767e2d766c687c2367
#
_cell.length_a   1.000
_cell.length_b   1.000
_cell.length_c   1.000
_cell.angle_alpha   90.00
_cell.angle_beta   90.00
_cell.angle_gamma   90.00
#
_symmetry.space_group_name_H-M   'P 1'
#
loop_
_entity.id
_entity.type
_entity.pdbx_description
1 polymer ?
#
loop_
_entity_poly.entity_id
_entity_poly.type
_entity_poly.pdbx_seq_one_letter_code
_entity_poly.pdbx_strand_id
1 'polypeptide(L)'
;MANNFLEQLVAEWYEYKGYFVRRNVPVGRRARGGHESELDVVAFNPTLRHLVHIEPSLDAESWDKRERLFRRKFEAGRKYIPDLFDGYELPPDIEQIAILVFASRSNHPTLGGGKVLLISDLMRQIMEDLGGKKPIANLVPEHHTILRTLQFVIEYRKKVFDTLR
;
A
#
# COMPACT_ATOMS: atom_id res chain seq x y z
N MET A 1 9.64 3.70 -15.37
CA MET A 1 9.81 3.78 -13.89
C MET A 1 10.18 2.41 -13.36
N ALA A 2 11.09 2.32 -12.42
CA ALA A 2 11.39 1.06 -11.78
C ALA A 2 10.16 0.62 -10.98
N ASN A 3 9.67 -0.59 -11.22
CA ASN A 3 8.59 -1.17 -10.42
C ASN A 3 9.09 -1.30 -8.97
N ASN A 4 8.58 -0.46 -8.08
CA ASN A 4 8.87 -0.57 -6.67
C ASN A 4 8.13 -1.81 -6.14
N PHE A 5 8.89 -2.83 -5.72
CA PHE A 5 8.30 -4.10 -5.24
C PHE A 5 7.36 -3.90 -4.04
N LEU A 6 7.61 -2.88 -3.21
CA LEU A 6 6.77 -2.58 -2.06
C LEU A 6 5.40 -2.03 -2.49
N GLU A 7 5.38 -1.15 -3.49
CA GLU A 7 4.13 -0.68 -4.10
C GLU A 7 3.35 -1.83 -4.74
N GLN A 8 4.06 -2.77 -5.39
CA GLN A 8 3.43 -3.95 -5.95
C GLN A 8 2.84 -4.86 -4.86
N LEU A 9 3.57 -5.13 -3.79
CA LEU A 9 3.07 -5.91 -2.65
C LEU A 9 1.79 -5.29 -2.06
N VAL A 10 1.81 -3.97 -1.85
CA VAL A 10 0.65 -3.24 -1.32
C VAL A 10 -0.53 -3.33 -2.29
N ALA A 11 -0.30 -3.15 -3.58
CA ALA A 11 -1.36 -3.25 -4.58
C ALA A 11 -1.97 -4.66 -4.63
N GLU A 12 -1.14 -5.71 -4.72
CA GLU A 12 -1.60 -7.10 -4.70
C GLU A 12 -2.40 -7.43 -3.43
N TRP A 13 -1.96 -6.89 -2.28
CA TRP A 13 -2.66 -7.07 -1.01
C TRP A 13 -4.06 -6.45 -1.03
N TYR A 14 -4.19 -5.20 -1.48
CA TYR A 14 -5.49 -4.53 -1.55
C TYR A 14 -6.39 -5.15 -2.64
N GLU A 15 -5.87 -5.51 -3.80
CA GLU A 15 -6.63 -6.23 -4.84
C GLU A 15 -7.15 -7.57 -4.30
N TYR A 16 -6.31 -8.34 -3.61
CA TYR A 16 -6.69 -9.58 -2.95
C TYR A 16 -7.80 -9.37 -1.89
N LYS A 17 -7.81 -8.23 -1.21
CA LYS A 17 -8.86 -7.83 -0.25
C LYS A 17 -10.12 -7.26 -0.93
N GLY A 18 -10.19 -7.30 -2.26
CA GLY A 18 -11.38 -6.90 -3.04
C GLY A 18 -11.48 -5.40 -3.35
N TYR A 19 -10.35 -4.69 -3.33
CA TYR A 19 -10.30 -3.28 -3.75
C TYR A 19 -10.01 -3.16 -5.24
N PHE A 20 -10.59 -2.14 -5.88
CA PHE A 20 -10.08 -1.62 -7.14
C PHE A 20 -8.83 -0.78 -6.86
N VAL A 21 -7.71 -1.12 -7.47
CA VAL A 21 -6.42 -0.50 -7.20
C VAL A 21 -5.88 0.23 -8.42
N ARG A 22 -5.39 1.44 -8.21
CA ARG A 22 -4.61 2.21 -9.18
C ARG A 22 -3.23 2.50 -8.61
N ARG A 23 -2.19 2.32 -9.42
CA ARG A 23 -0.80 2.55 -9.03
C ARG A 23 -0.16 3.64 -9.89
N ASN A 24 0.82 4.33 -9.31
CA ASN A 24 1.66 5.30 -10.01
C ASN A 24 0.80 6.31 -10.79
N VAL A 25 -0.18 6.89 -10.11
CA VAL A 25 -1.17 7.77 -10.73
C VAL A 25 -0.62 9.19 -10.78
N PRO A 26 -0.23 9.71 -11.96
CA PRO A 26 0.18 11.10 -12.09
C PRO A 26 -1.04 12.01 -11.93
N VAL A 27 -0.94 13.03 -11.07
CA VAL A 27 -2.03 13.96 -10.77
C VAL A 27 -1.59 15.42 -10.89
N GLY A 28 -2.55 16.30 -11.16
CA GLY A 28 -2.29 17.72 -11.28
C GLY A 28 -1.49 18.06 -12.53
N ARG A 29 -2.04 17.82 -13.72
CA ARG A 29 -1.38 18.13 -15.00
C ARG A 29 -1.06 19.63 -15.12
N ARG A 30 0.20 19.94 -15.38
CA ARG A 30 0.68 21.31 -15.53
C ARG A 30 0.55 21.80 -16.98
N ALA A 31 0.27 23.08 -17.18
CA ALA A 31 0.14 23.68 -18.51
C ALA A 31 1.42 23.56 -19.37
N ARG A 32 2.59 23.56 -18.72
CA ARG A 32 3.90 23.42 -19.39
C ARG A 32 4.40 21.98 -19.47
N GLY A 33 3.55 21.01 -19.22
CA GLY A 33 3.87 19.58 -19.15
C GLY A 33 4.26 19.09 -17.76
N GLY A 34 4.20 17.76 -17.56
CA GLY A 34 4.42 17.10 -16.28
C GLY A 34 3.22 17.20 -15.34
N HIS A 35 3.41 16.74 -14.10
CA HIS A 35 2.38 16.64 -13.08
C HIS A 35 2.85 17.26 -11.77
N GLU A 36 1.91 17.61 -10.90
CA GLU A 36 2.22 18.16 -9.56
C GLU A 36 2.72 17.07 -8.62
N SER A 37 2.15 15.88 -8.71
CA SER A 37 2.51 14.72 -7.88
C SER A 37 2.21 13.42 -8.60
N GLU A 38 2.74 12.33 -8.06
CA GLU A 38 2.36 10.96 -8.38
C GLU A 38 1.88 10.32 -7.08
N LEU A 39 0.74 9.61 -7.13
CA LEU A 39 0.18 8.84 -6.02
C LEU A 39 0.58 7.39 -6.22
N ASP A 40 1.26 6.81 -5.24
CA ASP A 40 1.86 5.49 -5.39
C ASP A 40 0.78 4.39 -5.47
N VAL A 41 -0.14 4.35 -4.50
CA VAL A 41 -1.26 3.40 -4.51
C VAL A 41 -2.54 4.07 -4.04
N VAL A 42 -3.61 3.95 -4.84
CA VAL A 42 -4.96 4.36 -4.48
C VAL A 42 -5.88 3.16 -4.60
N ALA A 43 -6.60 2.83 -3.54
CA ALA A 43 -7.46 1.66 -3.48
C ALA A 43 -8.88 2.02 -3.01
N PHE A 44 -9.89 1.54 -3.74
CA PHE A 44 -11.29 1.78 -3.42
C PHE A 44 -12.08 0.48 -3.37
N ASN A 45 -12.77 0.26 -2.26
CA ASN A 45 -13.74 -0.84 -2.12
C ASN A 45 -15.16 -0.26 -2.00
N PRO A 46 -15.99 -0.37 -3.05
CA PRO A 46 -17.35 0.19 -3.02
C PRO A 46 -18.27 -0.52 -2.04
N THR A 47 -18.08 -1.83 -1.83
CA THR A 47 -18.90 -2.60 -0.89
C THR A 47 -18.67 -2.17 0.56
N LEU A 48 -17.41 -1.94 0.92
CA LEU A 48 -17.03 -1.45 2.25
C LEU A 48 -17.16 0.08 2.37
N ARG A 49 -17.40 0.77 1.25
CA ARG A 49 -17.35 2.24 1.15
C ARG A 49 -16.04 2.79 1.72
N HIS A 50 -14.92 2.15 1.37
CA HIS A 50 -13.61 2.46 1.91
C HIS A 50 -12.64 2.88 0.82
N LEU A 51 -12.09 4.09 0.94
CA LEU A 51 -11.14 4.69 0.02
C LEU A 51 -9.83 4.96 0.75
N VAL A 52 -8.74 4.44 0.21
CA VAL A 52 -7.42 4.48 0.84
C VAL A 52 -6.38 5.03 -0.13
N HIS A 53 -5.54 5.93 0.36
CA HIS A 53 -4.34 6.42 -0.31
C HIS A 53 -3.11 5.95 0.46
N ILE A 54 -2.28 5.14 -0.17
CA ILE A 54 -1.13 4.51 0.46
C ILE A 54 0.16 4.98 -0.22
N GLU A 55 1.12 5.40 0.58
CA GLU A 55 2.44 5.85 0.17
C GLU A 55 3.50 4.97 0.86
N PRO A 56 3.99 3.91 0.17
CA PRO A 56 5.05 3.06 0.69
C PRO A 56 6.42 3.70 0.50
N SER A 57 7.30 3.60 1.50
CA SER A 57 8.65 4.16 1.42
C SER A 57 9.71 3.22 1.99
N LEU A 58 10.77 3.03 1.21
CA LEU A 58 12.00 2.35 1.61
C LEU A 58 13.05 3.34 2.14
N ASP A 59 12.76 4.65 2.13
CA ASP A 59 13.72 5.68 2.47
C ASP A 59 14.05 5.71 3.95
N ALA A 60 15.32 5.94 4.27
CA ALA A 60 15.84 6.19 5.61
C ALA A 60 16.13 7.68 5.88
N GLU A 61 15.41 8.57 5.20
CA GLU A 61 15.57 10.02 5.33
C GLU A 61 15.20 10.52 6.73
N SER A 62 15.67 11.73 7.07
CA SER A 62 15.31 12.38 8.32
C SER A 62 13.78 12.57 8.43
N TRP A 63 13.28 12.59 9.68
CA TRP A 63 11.84 12.71 9.91
C TRP A 63 11.25 13.98 9.30
N ASP A 64 11.94 15.12 9.42
CA ASP A 64 11.48 16.40 8.86
C ASP A 64 11.36 16.38 7.33
N LYS A 65 12.27 15.69 6.64
CA LYS A 65 12.17 15.52 5.18
C LYS A 65 11.00 14.64 4.80
N ARG A 66 10.81 13.52 5.52
CA ARG A 66 9.65 12.63 5.33
C ARG A 66 8.35 13.39 5.57
N GLU A 67 8.24 14.15 6.67
CA GLU A 67 7.04 14.91 7.02
C GLU A 67 6.63 15.86 5.88
N ARG A 68 7.58 16.62 5.32
CA ARG A 68 7.31 17.52 4.18
C ARG A 68 6.90 16.77 2.92
N LEU A 69 7.57 15.64 2.62
CA LEU A 69 7.29 14.84 1.43
C LEU A 69 5.89 14.22 1.51
N PHE A 70 5.59 13.51 2.61
CA PHE A 70 4.32 12.83 2.78
C PHE A 70 3.15 13.80 2.89
N ARG A 71 3.34 14.95 3.55
CA ARG A 71 2.34 16.01 3.59
C ARG A 71 1.94 16.46 2.19
N ARG A 72 2.92 16.75 1.33
CA ARG A 72 2.66 17.13 -0.06
C ARG A 72 1.93 16.04 -0.85
N LYS A 73 2.35 14.77 -0.70
CA LYS A 73 1.69 13.63 -1.37
C LYS A 73 0.25 13.45 -0.88
N PHE A 74 0.02 13.50 0.41
CA PHE A 74 -1.32 13.35 0.97
C PHE A 74 -2.23 14.55 0.66
N GLU A 75 -1.71 15.76 0.61
CA GLU A 75 -2.46 16.93 0.12
C GLU A 75 -2.87 16.76 -1.35
N ALA A 76 -1.96 16.30 -2.19
CA ALA A 76 -2.27 15.97 -3.58
C ALA A 76 -3.33 14.87 -3.68
N GLY A 77 -3.22 13.82 -2.85
CA GLY A 77 -4.22 12.76 -2.75
C GLY A 77 -5.61 13.30 -2.43
N ARG A 78 -5.75 14.10 -1.38
CA ARG A 78 -7.05 14.72 -1.02
C ARG A 78 -7.63 15.58 -2.14
N LYS A 79 -6.76 16.27 -2.87
CA LYS A 79 -7.18 17.17 -3.96
C LYS A 79 -7.66 16.42 -5.21
N TYR A 80 -6.97 15.34 -5.59
CA TYR A 80 -7.13 14.73 -6.91
C TYR A 80 -7.79 13.35 -6.92
N ILE A 81 -7.79 12.61 -5.80
CA ILE A 81 -8.40 11.27 -5.77
C ILE A 81 -9.89 11.29 -6.10
N PRO A 82 -10.70 12.27 -5.66
CA PRO A 82 -12.11 12.32 -6.04
C PRO A 82 -12.35 12.26 -7.55
N ASP A 83 -11.51 12.92 -8.34
CA ASP A 83 -11.60 12.94 -9.81
C ASP A 83 -11.17 11.63 -10.48
N LEU A 84 -10.50 10.73 -9.75
CA LEU A 84 -10.04 9.44 -10.30
C LEU A 84 -11.14 8.39 -10.40
N PHE A 85 -12.23 8.57 -9.66
CA PHE A 85 -13.34 7.63 -9.56
C PHE A 85 -14.67 8.29 -10.00
N ASP A 86 -14.61 9.01 -11.11
CA ASP A 86 -15.79 9.65 -11.67
C ASP A 86 -16.92 8.63 -11.91
N GLY A 87 -18.14 8.99 -11.52
CA GLY A 87 -19.31 8.11 -11.58
C GLY A 87 -19.49 7.17 -10.39
N TYR A 88 -18.60 7.16 -9.42
CA TYR A 88 -18.76 6.42 -8.16
C TYR A 88 -19.13 7.35 -7.01
N GLU A 89 -20.03 6.89 -6.14
CA GLU A 89 -20.29 7.55 -4.87
C GLU A 89 -19.15 7.21 -3.88
N LEU A 90 -18.25 8.16 -3.70
CA LEU A 90 -17.10 7.99 -2.82
C LEU A 90 -17.46 8.25 -1.35
N PRO A 91 -16.77 7.61 -0.39
CA PRO A 91 -16.87 7.97 1.01
C PRO A 91 -16.34 9.40 1.22
N PRO A 92 -16.83 10.11 2.27
CA PRO A 92 -16.41 11.49 2.54
C PRO A 92 -14.93 11.59 2.95
N ASP A 93 -14.40 10.52 3.52
CA ASP A 93 -13.03 10.48 4.04
C ASP A 93 -12.15 9.56 3.21
N ILE A 94 -10.90 9.97 3.00
CA ILE A 94 -9.83 9.17 2.41
C ILE A 94 -8.90 8.76 3.54
N GLU A 95 -8.82 7.48 3.83
CA GLU A 95 -7.79 6.98 4.75
C GLU A 95 -6.42 7.12 4.08
N GLN A 96 -5.47 7.78 4.75
CA GLN A 96 -4.13 8.00 4.22
C GLN A 96 -3.11 7.25 5.08
N ILE A 97 -2.28 6.43 4.45
CA ILE A 97 -1.35 5.51 5.12
C ILE A 97 0.06 5.67 4.55
N ALA A 98 1.01 6.02 5.42
CA ALA A 98 2.45 5.93 5.13
C ALA A 98 2.95 4.55 5.57
N ILE A 99 3.42 3.71 4.62
CA ILE A 99 4.04 2.44 4.96
C ILE A 99 5.56 2.63 5.01
N LEU A 100 6.16 2.40 6.18
CA LEU A 100 7.57 2.66 6.41
C LEU A 100 8.32 1.38 6.79
N VAL A 101 9.51 1.22 6.19
CA VAL A 101 10.44 0.13 6.52
C VAL A 101 11.30 0.51 7.71
N PHE A 102 11.80 1.74 7.73
CA PHE A 102 12.69 2.25 8.78
C PHE A 102 11.98 3.33 9.60
N ALA A 103 11.26 2.91 10.65
CA ALA A 103 10.58 3.83 11.56
C ALA A 103 10.27 3.17 12.90
N SER A 104 9.99 4.00 13.91
CA SER A 104 9.41 3.61 15.20
C SER A 104 8.03 4.27 15.35
N ARG A 105 6.99 3.44 15.45
CA ARG A 105 5.61 3.92 15.59
C ARG A 105 5.32 4.55 16.96
N SER A 106 6.06 4.13 17.99
CA SER A 106 5.89 4.69 19.34
C SER A 106 6.17 6.20 19.38
N ASN A 107 7.08 6.68 18.55
CA ASN A 107 7.47 8.09 18.52
C ASN A 107 6.70 8.90 17.45
N HIS A 108 6.20 8.23 16.41
CA HIS A 108 5.61 8.86 15.23
C HIS A 108 4.41 8.06 14.73
N PRO A 109 3.22 8.19 15.34
CA PRO A 109 2.02 7.47 14.92
C PRO A 109 1.44 8.00 13.60
N THR A 110 1.79 9.24 13.24
CA THR A 110 1.35 9.90 12.00
C THR A 110 2.51 10.49 11.25
N LEU A 111 2.35 10.66 9.95
CA LEU A 111 3.32 11.29 9.05
C LEU A 111 2.57 12.02 7.93
N GLY A 112 2.85 13.30 7.73
CA GLY A 112 2.18 14.12 6.71
C GLY A 112 0.66 14.23 6.87
N GLY A 113 0.13 13.95 8.06
CA GLY A 113 -1.29 13.85 8.37
C GLY A 113 -1.92 12.48 8.12
N GLY A 114 -1.19 11.52 7.55
CA GLY A 114 -1.62 10.14 7.40
C GLY A 114 -1.16 9.25 8.57
N LYS A 115 -1.76 8.06 8.69
CA LYS A 115 -1.34 7.04 9.67
C LYS A 115 -0.01 6.42 9.25
N VAL A 116 0.84 6.09 10.22
CA VAL A 116 2.03 5.28 9.99
C VAL A 116 1.71 3.80 10.20
N LEU A 117 2.00 2.99 9.19
CA LEU A 117 1.98 1.54 9.25
C LEU A 117 3.41 1.03 9.01
N LEU A 118 3.95 0.24 9.94
CA LEU A 118 5.25 -0.38 9.73
C LEU A 118 5.13 -1.58 8.78
N ILE A 119 6.16 -1.81 7.99
CA ILE A 119 6.20 -2.99 7.11
C ILE A 119 6.02 -4.29 7.89
N SER A 120 6.56 -4.38 9.09
CA SER A 120 6.38 -5.55 9.98
C SER A 120 4.92 -5.79 10.35
N ASP A 121 4.13 -4.73 10.52
CA ASP A 121 2.71 -4.86 10.84
C ASP A 121 1.90 -5.26 9.60
N LEU A 122 2.22 -4.69 8.44
CA LEU A 122 1.63 -5.13 7.17
C LEU A 122 1.95 -6.60 6.88
N MET A 123 3.20 -7.01 7.03
CA MET A 123 3.62 -8.40 6.84
C MET A 123 2.89 -9.34 7.80
N ARG A 124 2.71 -8.95 9.05
CA ARG A 124 1.94 -9.74 10.02
C ARG A 124 0.48 -9.91 9.57
N GLN A 125 -0.18 -8.84 9.16
CA GLN A 125 -1.56 -8.90 8.63
C GLN A 125 -1.68 -9.84 7.43
N ILE A 126 -0.74 -9.75 6.48
CA ILE A 126 -0.69 -10.64 5.31
C ILE A 126 -0.49 -12.09 5.75
N MET A 127 0.46 -12.35 6.64
CA MET A 127 0.76 -13.70 7.11
C MET A 127 -0.39 -14.33 7.91
N GLU A 128 -1.07 -13.56 8.73
CA GLU A 128 -2.25 -14.00 9.48
C GLU A 128 -3.39 -14.34 8.53
N ASP A 129 -3.67 -13.50 7.54
CA ASP A 129 -4.76 -13.72 6.57
C ASP A 129 -4.47 -14.89 5.63
N LEU A 130 -3.23 -15.06 5.16
CA LEU A 130 -2.83 -16.16 4.28
C LEU A 130 -2.57 -17.47 5.06
N GLY A 131 -2.43 -17.41 6.37
CA GLY A 131 -2.22 -18.58 7.23
C GLY A 131 -3.35 -19.59 7.09
N GLY A 132 -2.99 -20.88 6.84
CA GLY A 132 -3.94 -21.96 6.62
C GLY A 132 -4.62 -21.97 5.24
N LYS A 133 -4.39 -20.98 4.40
CA LYS A 133 -4.88 -20.95 3.01
C LYS A 133 -3.87 -21.66 2.11
N LYS A 134 -4.17 -22.92 1.79
CA LYS A 134 -3.24 -23.75 0.98
C LYS A 134 -3.06 -23.18 -0.42
N PRO A 135 -1.83 -23.15 -0.95
CA PRO A 135 -1.55 -22.66 -2.31
C PRO A 135 -2.36 -23.36 -3.41
N ILE A 136 -2.62 -24.67 -3.25
CA ILE A 136 -3.40 -25.45 -4.21
C ILE A 136 -4.88 -25.01 -4.30
N ALA A 137 -5.41 -24.36 -3.28
CA ALA A 137 -6.79 -23.87 -3.28
C ALA A 137 -7.00 -22.65 -4.19
N ASN A 138 -5.94 -22.10 -4.74
CA ASN A 138 -5.93 -20.99 -5.69
C ASN A 138 -6.70 -19.74 -5.22
N LEU A 139 -6.68 -19.49 -3.91
CA LEU A 139 -7.37 -18.36 -3.29
C LEU A 139 -6.68 -17.02 -3.54
N VAL A 140 -5.36 -17.06 -3.76
CA VAL A 140 -4.58 -15.90 -4.20
C VAL A 140 -4.43 -16.00 -5.72
N PRO A 141 -4.84 -14.98 -6.49
CA PRO A 141 -4.72 -14.98 -7.95
C PRO A 141 -3.29 -15.24 -8.44
N GLU A 142 -3.14 -15.97 -9.54
CA GLU A 142 -1.82 -16.33 -10.09
C GLU A 142 -0.96 -15.12 -10.47
N HIS A 143 -1.58 -14.03 -10.88
CA HIS A 143 -0.87 -12.81 -11.24
C HIS A 143 -0.39 -11.99 -10.04
N HIS A 144 -0.83 -12.30 -8.82
CA HIS A 144 -0.33 -11.70 -7.57
C HIS A 144 0.96 -12.41 -7.14
N THR A 145 2.03 -12.18 -7.87
CA THR A 145 3.27 -12.97 -7.75
C THR A 145 3.94 -12.85 -6.39
N ILE A 146 3.89 -11.67 -5.77
CA ILE A 146 4.47 -11.46 -4.44
C ILE A 146 3.63 -12.16 -3.37
N LEU A 147 2.31 -11.99 -3.39
CA LEU A 147 1.42 -12.66 -2.42
C LEU A 147 1.46 -14.18 -2.59
N ARG A 148 1.53 -14.69 -3.81
CA ARG A 148 1.69 -16.13 -4.07
C ARG A 148 2.99 -16.66 -3.48
N THR A 149 4.09 -15.94 -3.67
CA THR A 149 5.38 -16.29 -3.08
C THR A 149 5.31 -16.31 -1.55
N LEU A 150 4.71 -15.29 -0.94
CA LEU A 150 4.50 -15.25 0.51
C LEU A 150 3.60 -16.38 1.00
N GLN A 151 2.55 -16.73 0.27
CA GLN A 151 1.70 -17.87 0.60
C GLN A 151 2.49 -19.18 0.65
N PHE A 152 3.39 -19.43 -0.30
CA PHE A 152 4.28 -20.58 -0.27
C PHE A 152 5.24 -20.54 0.93
N VAL A 153 5.84 -19.40 1.22
CA VAL A 153 6.74 -19.23 2.37
C VAL A 153 5.99 -19.54 3.68
N ILE A 154 4.76 -19.06 3.82
CA ILE A 154 3.94 -19.29 5.01
C ILE A 154 3.58 -20.76 5.17
N GLU A 155 3.17 -21.44 4.10
CA GLU A 155 2.80 -22.85 4.12
C GLU A 155 3.99 -23.76 4.49
N TYR A 156 5.14 -23.48 3.92
CA TYR A 156 6.34 -24.30 4.10
C TYR A 156 7.29 -23.80 5.18
N ARG A 157 6.98 -22.72 5.90
CA ARG A 157 7.86 -22.06 6.86
C ARG A 157 8.50 -23.01 7.88
N LYS A 158 7.73 -23.95 8.45
CA LYS A 158 8.25 -24.91 9.42
C LYS A 158 9.34 -25.79 8.82
N LYS A 159 9.10 -26.34 7.63
CA LYS A 159 10.06 -27.19 6.93
C LYS A 159 11.34 -26.45 6.56
N VAL A 160 11.19 -25.17 6.14
CA VAL A 160 12.35 -24.35 5.74
C VAL A 160 13.15 -23.91 6.97
N PHE A 161 12.51 -23.35 8.00
CA PHE A 161 13.22 -22.83 9.17
C PHE A 161 13.78 -23.92 10.07
N ASP A 162 13.16 -25.08 10.16
CA ASP A 162 13.70 -26.21 10.92
C ASP A 162 14.97 -26.79 10.27
N THR A 163 15.19 -26.54 8.97
CA THR A 163 16.38 -26.97 8.24
C THR A 163 17.55 -25.96 8.34
N LEU A 164 17.27 -24.71 8.75
CA LEU A 164 18.26 -23.64 8.89
C LEU A 164 18.86 -23.53 10.31
N ARG A 165 18.45 -24.41 11.23
CA ARG A 165 19.01 -24.60 12.56
C ARG A 165 19.97 -25.78 12.55
#